data_0a17a5a95e77685bc3e55c0701b488de
#
_entry.id   0a17a5a95e77685bc3e55c0701b488de
#
_cell.length_a   1.000
_cell.length_b   1.000
_cell.length_c   1.000
_cell.angle_alpha   90.00
_cell.angle_beta   90.00
_cell.angle_gamma   90.00
#
_symmetry.space_group_name_H-M   'P 1'
#
loop_
_entity.id
_entity.type
_entity.pdbx_description
1 polymer ?
#
loop_
_entity_poly.entity_id
_entity_poly.type
_entity_poly.pdbx_seq_one_letter_code
_entity_poly.pdbx_strand_id
1 'polypeptide(L)'
;MLDFNRLEQYRENNRIEAKKALGGLPKSIWETYSAFANTLGGVILLGVIETADKTFDSVNLPNPDSLIREFWRIINNPLKVSVNILAGKDVYVEEVDGDRIIVIKVPRADRADKPVYVDNDIRNTYR
;
A
#
# COMPACT_ATOMS: atom_id res chain seq x y z
N MET A 1 12.49 10.37 -8.23
CA MET A 1 11.95 11.13 -7.08
C MET A 1 10.44 11.22 -7.18
N LEU A 2 9.76 10.97 -6.07
CA LEU A 2 8.29 11.04 -6.02
C LEU A 2 7.85 12.51 -6.02
N ASP A 3 6.96 12.85 -6.95
CA ASP A 3 6.39 14.19 -7.07
C ASP A 3 4.88 14.10 -6.78
N PHE A 4 4.43 14.72 -5.70
CA PHE A 4 3.04 14.67 -5.28
C PHE A 4 2.08 15.30 -6.31
N ASN A 5 2.54 16.29 -7.07
CA ASN A 5 1.72 16.88 -8.14
C ASN A 5 1.46 15.85 -9.25
N ARG A 6 2.45 15.02 -9.57
CA ARG A 6 2.29 13.93 -10.53
C ARG A 6 1.42 12.82 -9.97
N LEU A 7 1.47 12.58 -8.66
CA LEU A 7 0.61 11.59 -8.02
C LEU A 7 -0.86 11.98 -8.13
N GLU A 8 -1.19 13.24 -8.01
CA GLU A 8 -2.56 13.71 -8.16
C GLU A 8 -3.07 13.46 -9.58
N GLN A 9 -2.23 13.71 -10.58
CA GLN A 9 -2.54 13.38 -11.97
C GLN A 9 -2.64 11.87 -12.19
N TYR A 10 -1.74 11.13 -11.58
CA TYR A 10 -1.74 9.68 -11.64
C TYR A 10 -3.02 9.10 -11.06
N ARG A 11 -3.51 9.67 -9.95
CA ARG A 11 -4.72 9.21 -9.27
C ARG A 11 -5.99 9.35 -10.13
N GLU A 12 -6.04 10.32 -11.04
CA GLU A 12 -7.17 10.46 -11.96
C GLU A 12 -7.35 9.22 -12.84
N ASN A 13 -6.26 8.52 -13.13
CA ASN A 13 -6.24 7.35 -14.01
C ASN A 13 -5.94 6.04 -13.27
N ASN A 14 -5.51 6.11 -12.01
CA ASN A 14 -5.05 4.98 -11.23
C ASN A 14 -5.50 5.12 -9.79
N ARG A 15 -5.34 4.05 -9.01
CA ARG A 15 -5.74 4.05 -7.61
C ARG A 15 -4.54 4.34 -6.72
N ILE A 16 -4.69 5.32 -5.83
CA ILE A 16 -3.69 5.66 -4.81
C ILE A 16 -4.42 5.74 -3.48
N GLU A 17 -3.87 5.09 -2.47
CA GLU A 17 -4.38 5.15 -1.10
C GLU A 17 -3.26 5.65 -0.19
N ALA A 18 -3.48 6.77 0.48
CA ALA A 18 -2.54 7.33 1.44
C ALA A 18 -2.94 6.92 2.86
N LYS A 19 -1.97 6.49 3.64
CA LYS A 19 -2.15 6.11 5.03
C LYS A 19 -1.06 6.77 5.88
N LYS A 20 -1.46 7.38 6.99
CA LYS A 20 -0.55 8.11 7.86
C LYS A 20 0.53 7.21 8.46
N ALA A 21 0.13 6.06 8.99
CA ALA A 21 1.02 5.00 9.51
C ALA A 21 1.99 5.42 10.62
N LEU A 22 1.77 6.56 11.30
CA LEU A 22 2.64 6.99 12.40
C LEU A 22 2.49 6.13 13.65
N GLY A 23 1.35 5.50 13.85
CA GLY A 23 1.10 4.57 14.94
C GLY A 23 1.44 3.11 14.63
N GLY A 24 2.11 2.86 13.51
CA GLY A 24 2.43 1.53 13.03
C GLY A 24 1.69 1.20 11.74
N LEU A 25 1.81 -0.06 11.32
CA LEU A 25 1.17 -0.53 10.11
C LEU A 25 -0.35 -0.60 10.32
N PRO A 26 -1.16 0.15 9.53
CA PRO A 26 -2.60 0.15 9.74
C PRO A 26 -3.22 -1.18 9.30
N LYS A 27 -4.19 -1.67 10.07
CA LYS A 27 -4.87 -2.94 9.73
C LYS A 27 -5.59 -2.87 8.40
N SER A 28 -6.10 -1.70 8.05
CA SER A 28 -6.81 -1.48 6.78
C SER A 28 -5.93 -1.62 5.54
N ILE A 29 -4.61 -1.70 5.72
CA ILE A 29 -3.69 -1.87 4.57
C ILE A 29 -4.00 -3.16 3.81
N TRP A 30 -4.43 -4.22 4.51
CA TRP A 30 -4.70 -5.51 3.88
C TRP A 30 -5.98 -5.50 3.06
N GLU A 31 -7.00 -4.74 3.50
CA GLU A 31 -8.20 -4.52 2.72
C GLU A 31 -7.86 -3.77 1.42
N THR A 32 -7.01 -2.75 1.51
CA THR A 32 -6.55 -1.98 0.35
C THR A 32 -5.72 -2.84 -0.60
N TYR A 33 -4.81 -3.64 -0.06
CA TYR A 33 -4.01 -4.57 -0.86
C TYR A 33 -4.92 -5.54 -1.63
N SER A 34 -5.88 -6.15 -0.94
CA SER A 34 -6.85 -7.06 -1.56
C SER A 34 -7.61 -6.36 -2.69
N ALA A 35 -8.15 -5.16 -2.41
CA ALA A 35 -8.92 -4.40 -3.39
C ALA A 35 -8.10 -4.07 -4.63
N PHE A 36 -6.85 -3.65 -4.47
CA PHE A 36 -5.98 -3.33 -5.60
C PHE A 36 -5.61 -4.57 -6.40
N ALA A 37 -5.21 -5.63 -5.72
CA ALA A 37 -4.81 -6.88 -6.36
C ALA A 37 -5.95 -7.50 -7.18
N ASN A 38 -7.18 -7.38 -6.69
CA ASN A 38 -8.35 -7.97 -7.34
C ASN A 38 -8.92 -7.12 -8.49
N THR A 39 -8.42 -5.91 -8.68
CA THR A 39 -8.92 -4.99 -9.70
C THR A 39 -7.81 -4.58 -10.68
N LEU A 40 -7.42 -3.34 -10.70
CA LEU A 40 -6.46 -2.80 -11.65
C LEU A 40 -5.07 -2.56 -11.05
N GLY A 41 -4.86 -2.98 -9.80
CA GLY A 41 -3.67 -2.61 -9.07
C GLY A 41 -3.80 -1.21 -8.49
N GLY A 42 -2.71 -0.71 -7.89
CA GLY A 42 -2.67 0.62 -7.30
C GLY A 42 -1.40 0.84 -6.51
N VAL A 43 -1.33 2.00 -5.87
CA VAL A 43 -0.19 2.39 -5.05
C VAL A 43 -0.66 2.73 -3.65
N ILE A 44 -0.01 2.17 -2.64
CA ILE A 44 -0.25 2.51 -1.25
C ILE A 44 0.93 3.35 -0.77
N LEU A 45 0.65 4.50 -0.17
CA LEU A 45 1.66 5.40 0.39
C LEU A 45 1.52 5.41 1.91
N LEU A 46 2.59 5.02 2.62
CA LEU A 46 2.64 5.09 4.07
C LEU A 46 3.46 6.30 4.49
N GLY A 47 2.98 7.04 5.48
CA GLY A 47 3.59 8.29 5.89
C GLY A 47 3.09 9.47 5.06
N VAL A 48 1.89 9.35 4.52
CA VAL A 48 1.27 10.37 3.69
C VAL A 48 -0.18 10.55 4.13
N ILE A 49 -0.62 11.80 4.21
CA ILE A 49 -2.02 12.12 4.49
C ILE A 49 -2.63 12.81 3.27
N GLU A 50 -3.90 12.55 3.04
CA GLU A 50 -4.67 13.27 2.04
C GLU A 50 -5.40 14.42 2.76
N THR A 51 -5.20 15.63 2.27
CA THR A 51 -5.83 16.81 2.87
C THR A 51 -7.27 16.99 2.39
N ALA A 52 -7.99 17.92 3.01
CA ALA A 52 -9.35 18.26 2.59
C ALA A 52 -9.42 18.74 1.14
N ASP A 53 -8.33 19.32 0.62
CA ASP A 53 -8.22 19.77 -0.78
C ASP A 53 -7.89 18.63 -1.73
N LYS A 54 -7.81 17.40 -1.23
CA LYS A 54 -7.39 16.21 -1.99
C LYS A 54 -5.95 16.29 -2.50
N THR A 55 -5.10 17.05 -1.81
CA THR A 55 -3.67 17.04 -2.01
C THR A 55 -3.01 16.08 -1.03
N PHE A 56 -1.73 15.75 -1.28
CA PHE A 56 -0.98 14.84 -0.42
C PHE A 56 0.08 15.61 0.35
N ASP A 57 0.17 15.36 1.66
CA ASP A 57 1.24 15.89 2.50
C ASP A 57 2.01 14.71 3.10
N SER A 58 3.34 14.80 3.06
CA SER A 58 4.17 13.80 3.71
C SER A 58 4.26 14.06 5.21
N VAL A 59 4.33 12.97 5.97
CA VAL A 59 4.71 12.98 7.39
C VAL A 59 5.90 12.04 7.51
N ASN A 60 6.94 12.46 8.23
CA ASN A 60 8.15 11.67 8.32
C ASN A 60 7.92 10.41 9.16
N LEU A 61 8.11 9.23 8.56
CA LEU A 61 8.04 7.98 9.30
C LEU A 61 9.31 7.84 10.16
N PRO A 62 9.17 7.61 11.48
CA PRO A 62 10.34 7.54 12.35
C PRO A 62 11.19 6.29 12.10
N ASN A 63 10.58 5.18 11.69
CA ASN A 63 11.31 3.94 11.45
C ASN A 63 10.68 3.16 10.28
N PRO A 64 10.90 3.60 9.03
CA PRO A 64 10.30 2.94 7.89
C PRO A 64 10.77 1.50 7.70
N ASP A 65 12.03 1.18 8.04
CA ASP A 65 12.55 -0.17 7.88
C ASP A 65 11.79 -1.18 8.74
N SER A 66 11.41 -0.78 9.95
CA SER A 66 10.62 -1.63 10.85
C SER A 66 9.24 -1.93 10.26
N LEU A 67 8.60 -0.90 9.68
CA LEU A 67 7.30 -1.08 9.03
C LEU A 67 7.40 -2.01 7.83
N ILE A 68 8.46 -1.89 7.04
CA ILE A 68 8.67 -2.76 5.87
C ILE A 68 8.86 -4.21 6.31
N ARG A 69 9.65 -4.45 7.36
CA ARG A 69 9.83 -5.81 7.87
C ARG A 69 8.52 -6.41 8.35
N GLU A 70 7.72 -5.64 9.08
CA GLU A 70 6.41 -6.09 9.55
C GLU A 70 5.46 -6.36 8.38
N PHE A 71 5.47 -5.50 7.37
CA PHE A 71 4.67 -5.67 6.16
C PHE A 71 4.96 -7.02 5.49
N TRP A 72 6.25 -7.32 5.26
CA TRP A 72 6.64 -8.57 4.62
C TRP A 72 6.29 -9.79 5.47
N ARG A 73 6.46 -9.68 6.78
CA ARG A 73 6.11 -10.77 7.70
C ARG A 73 4.64 -11.13 7.60
N ILE A 74 3.77 -10.13 7.53
CA ILE A 74 2.32 -10.35 7.47
C ILE A 74 1.88 -10.82 6.10
N ILE A 75 2.36 -10.19 5.03
CA ILE A 75 1.92 -10.55 3.67
C ILE A 75 2.34 -11.97 3.31
N ASN A 76 3.43 -12.47 3.91
CA ASN A 76 3.89 -13.84 3.69
C ASN A 76 3.23 -14.87 4.60
N ASN A 77 2.32 -14.44 5.48
CA ASN A 77 1.58 -15.35 6.35
C ASN A 77 0.24 -15.69 5.70
N PRO A 78 0.04 -16.93 5.21
CA PRO A 78 -1.20 -17.29 4.51
C PRO A 78 -2.45 -17.27 5.37
N LEU A 79 -2.29 -17.23 6.71
CA LEU A 79 -3.43 -17.05 7.61
C LEU A 79 -3.90 -15.60 7.65
N LYS A 80 -3.09 -14.67 7.16
CA LYS A 80 -3.43 -13.24 7.12
C LYS A 80 -3.75 -12.77 5.71
N VAL A 81 -2.95 -13.19 4.73
CA VAL A 81 -3.10 -12.78 3.33
C VAL A 81 -3.02 -14.05 2.47
N SER A 82 -3.99 -14.25 1.60
CA SER A 82 -4.09 -15.50 0.82
C SER A 82 -2.89 -15.73 -0.08
N VAL A 83 -2.32 -14.68 -0.63
CA VAL A 83 -1.16 -14.77 -1.51
C VAL A 83 -0.39 -13.45 -1.52
N ASN A 84 0.94 -13.53 -1.55
CA ASN A 84 1.81 -12.39 -1.77
C ASN A 84 2.17 -12.32 -3.25
N ILE A 85 1.68 -11.29 -3.95
CA ILE A 85 1.97 -11.06 -5.36
C ILE A 85 3.03 -9.99 -5.58
N LEU A 86 3.67 -9.50 -4.51
CA LEU A 86 4.66 -8.43 -4.59
C LEU A 86 6.07 -9.00 -4.72
N ALA A 87 6.91 -8.29 -5.47
CA ALA A 87 8.35 -8.51 -5.50
C ALA A 87 9.03 -7.48 -4.58
N GLY A 88 10.29 -7.75 -4.21
CA GLY A 88 11.03 -6.83 -3.34
C GLY A 88 11.10 -5.40 -3.85
N LYS A 89 11.17 -5.22 -5.17
CA LYS A 89 11.20 -3.89 -5.81
C LYS A 89 9.90 -3.09 -5.66
N ASP A 90 8.80 -3.74 -5.28
CA ASP A 90 7.49 -3.10 -5.18
C ASP A 90 7.29 -2.36 -3.87
N VAL A 91 8.20 -2.53 -2.91
CA VAL A 91 8.12 -1.90 -1.58
C VAL A 91 9.43 -1.21 -1.28
N TYR A 92 9.41 0.11 -1.13
CA TYR A 92 10.65 0.86 -0.90
C TYR A 92 10.39 2.16 -0.14
N VAL A 93 11.47 2.68 0.45
CA VAL A 93 11.48 3.98 1.10
C VAL A 93 11.77 5.06 0.06
N GLU A 94 11.01 6.13 0.12
CA GLU A 94 11.21 7.30 -0.73
C GLU A 94 11.31 8.53 0.15
N GLU A 95 12.16 9.48 -0.21
CA GLU A 95 12.29 10.75 0.48
C GLU A 95 11.53 11.83 -0.29
N VAL A 96 10.62 12.52 0.40
CA VAL A 96 9.81 13.59 -0.17
C VAL A 96 9.88 14.79 0.77
N ASP A 97 10.41 15.91 0.30
CA ASP A 97 10.54 17.15 1.08
C ASP A 97 11.23 16.92 2.44
N GLY A 98 12.24 16.04 2.46
CA GLY A 98 12.96 15.68 3.67
C GLY A 98 12.29 14.62 4.54
N ASP A 99 11.09 14.20 4.21
CA ASP A 99 10.36 13.16 4.94
C ASP A 99 10.57 11.81 4.28
N ARG A 100 10.69 10.76 5.11
CA ARG A 100 10.77 9.38 4.61
C ARG A 100 9.38 8.79 4.62
N ILE A 101 8.97 8.27 3.49
CA ILE A 101 7.69 7.58 3.30
C ILE A 101 7.95 6.20 2.71
N ILE A 102 6.93 5.35 2.70
CA ILE A 102 7.02 4.03 2.06
C ILE A 102 6.05 4.01 0.88
N VAL A 103 6.56 3.53 -0.26
CA VAL A 103 5.77 3.31 -1.47
C VAL A 103 5.57 1.82 -1.65
N ILE A 104 4.33 1.39 -1.81
CA ILE A 104 3.98 -0.01 -2.07
C ILE A 104 3.20 -0.05 -3.39
N LYS A 105 3.82 -0.65 -4.41
CA LYS A 105 3.18 -0.81 -5.72
C LYS A 105 2.50 -2.17 -5.77
N VAL A 106 1.18 -2.18 -5.86
CA VAL A 106 0.40 -3.41 -5.91
C VAL A 106 -0.02 -3.64 -7.36
N PRO A 107 0.50 -4.69 -8.02
CA PRO A 107 0.05 -5.01 -9.37
C PRO A 107 -1.33 -5.67 -9.35
N ARG A 108 -1.96 -5.74 -10.50
CA ARG A 108 -3.14 -6.58 -10.66
C ARG A 108 -2.73 -8.05 -10.53
N ALA A 109 -3.44 -8.82 -9.71
CA ALA A 109 -3.14 -10.23 -9.55
C ALA A 109 -3.46 -11.01 -10.83
N ASP A 110 -2.69 -12.06 -11.09
CA ASP A 110 -3.00 -12.99 -12.16
C ASP A 110 -4.28 -13.76 -11.83
N ARG A 111 -4.94 -14.25 -12.87
CA ARG A 111 -6.19 -14.99 -12.71
C ARG A 111 -6.04 -16.16 -11.74
N ALA A 112 -4.90 -16.84 -11.76
CA ALA A 112 -4.64 -17.99 -10.89
C ALA A 112 -4.56 -17.61 -9.41
N ASP A 113 -4.23 -16.34 -9.09
CA ASP A 113 -4.07 -15.86 -7.73
C ASP A 113 -5.34 -15.22 -7.16
N LYS A 114 -6.36 -15.04 -7.98
CA LYS A 114 -7.63 -14.43 -7.56
C LYS A 114 -8.62 -15.45 -7.06
N PRO A 115 -9.47 -15.07 -6.10
CA PRO A 115 -9.45 -13.78 -5.41
C PRO A 115 -8.36 -13.71 -4.35
N VAL A 116 -7.79 -12.52 -4.18
CA VAL A 116 -6.87 -12.23 -3.08
C VAL A 116 -7.71 -11.83 -1.87
N TYR A 117 -7.62 -12.54 -0.77
CA TYR A 117 -8.44 -12.32 0.42
C TYR A 117 -7.59 -12.30 1.68
N VAL A 118 -8.19 -11.87 2.79
CA VAL A 118 -7.47 -11.67 4.05
C VAL A 118 -8.12 -12.44 5.19
N ASP A 119 -7.35 -12.64 6.26
CA ASP A 119 -7.79 -13.31 7.49
C ASP A 119 -8.32 -14.72 7.25
N ASN A 120 -7.71 -15.41 6.29
CA ASN A 120 -8.01 -16.80 5.95
C ASN A 120 -9.49 -17.07 5.66
N ASP A 121 -10.18 -16.07 5.11
CA ASP A 121 -11.61 -16.17 4.82
C ASP A 121 -11.89 -15.49 3.46
N ILE A 122 -12.31 -16.29 2.48
CA ILE A 122 -12.57 -15.79 1.12
C ILE A 122 -13.69 -14.73 1.10
N ARG A 123 -14.53 -14.66 2.11
CA ARG A 123 -15.54 -13.61 2.23
C ARG A 123 -14.90 -12.24 2.48
N ASN A 124 -13.65 -12.21 2.97
CA ASN A 124 -12.87 -11.00 3.14
C ASN A 124 -12.08 -10.68 1.85
N THR A 125 -12.79 -10.66 0.74
CA THR A 125 -12.27 -10.27 -0.57
C THR A 125 -12.74 -8.85 -0.87
N TYR A 126 -11.81 -7.95 -1.13
CA TYR A 126 -12.10 -6.54 -1.37
C TYR A 126 -11.83 -6.18 -2.83
N ARG A 127 -12.57 -5.21 -3.32
CA ARG A 127 -12.46 -4.69 -4.69
C ARG A 127 -12.59 -3.19 -4.74
#